data_3283974007d1da77af4b8b156ebaa6cc
#
_entry.id   3283974007d1da77af4b8b156ebaa6cc
#
_cell.length_a   1.000
_cell.length_b   1.000
_cell.length_c   1.000
_cell.angle_alpha   90.00
_cell.angle_beta   90.00
_cell.angle_gamma   90.00
#
_symmetry.space_group_name_H-M   'P 1'
#
loop_
_entity.id
_entity.type
_entity.pdbx_description
1 polymer ?
#
loop_
_entity_poly.entity_id
_entity_poly.type
_entity_poly.pdbx_seq_one_letter_code
_entity_poly.pdbx_strand_id
1 'polypeptide(L)'
;MDATSADQAPEIALSGVNLSLGRGAAQVHILKDIGLHIGRGEAVGLVGPSGSGKSTLLMVMAGLERPDTGVVMVAGHDLGRFDEDALARFRGRHIGIVFQSFHLIPTMTALENVAVGLELGGCADAFERAARELDAVGLRERRDHYPAELSGGEQQRVALARALAPQPAILVADEPTGNLDEATGQGIIDLLFAGHRERGTTLVLVTHDAALAAGCGRVVRLRSGRIEPHEPHGHA
;
A
#
# COMPACT_ATOMS: atom_id res chain seq x y z
N MET A 1 -30.04 -6.35 18.28
CA MET A 1 -30.07 -7.38 17.22
C MET A 1 -28.97 -7.05 16.26
N ASP A 2 -27.74 -7.43 16.64
CA ASP A 2 -26.55 -7.20 15.86
C ASP A 2 -26.44 -8.30 14.82
N ALA A 3 -26.69 -7.95 13.55
CA ALA A 3 -26.53 -8.85 12.44
C ALA A 3 -25.09 -8.71 11.91
N THR A 4 -24.21 -9.55 12.43
CA THR A 4 -23.23 -10.39 11.75
C THR A 4 -22.44 -9.75 10.61
N SER A 5 -21.29 -9.19 10.96
CA SER A 5 -20.16 -8.84 10.06
C SER A 5 -19.28 -10.08 9.74
N ALA A 6 -19.83 -11.28 9.60
CA ALA A 6 -19.06 -12.52 9.67
C ALA A 6 -19.00 -13.34 8.36
N ASP A 7 -19.38 -12.78 7.18
CA ASP A 7 -19.44 -13.62 5.96
C ASP A 7 -18.99 -12.91 4.66
N GLN A 8 -18.13 -11.90 4.75
CA GLN A 8 -17.46 -11.40 3.55
C GLN A 8 -16.05 -11.97 3.46
N ALA A 9 -15.73 -12.61 2.33
CA ALA A 9 -14.36 -13.06 2.06
C ALA A 9 -13.36 -11.92 2.29
N PRO A 10 -12.21 -12.18 2.93
CA PRO A 10 -11.22 -11.15 3.20
C PRO A 10 -10.69 -10.55 1.90
N GLU A 11 -10.41 -9.24 1.93
CA GLU A 11 -9.81 -8.55 0.77
C GLU A 11 -8.36 -9.00 0.54
N ILE A 12 -7.62 -9.30 1.63
CA ILE A 12 -6.29 -9.91 1.57
C ILE A 12 -6.28 -11.12 2.52
N ALA A 13 -5.84 -12.28 2.02
CA ALA A 13 -5.62 -13.47 2.82
C ALA A 13 -4.29 -14.13 2.47
N LEU A 14 -3.43 -14.27 3.46
CA LEU A 14 -2.15 -14.97 3.38
C LEU A 14 -2.24 -16.24 4.21
N SER A 15 -1.78 -17.37 3.66
CA SER A 15 -1.81 -18.67 4.35
C SER A 15 -0.48 -19.39 4.18
N GLY A 16 0.27 -19.54 5.28
CA GLY A 16 1.54 -20.28 5.32
C GLY A 16 2.61 -19.68 4.42
N VAL A 17 2.63 -18.34 4.24
CA VAL A 17 3.53 -17.66 3.31
C VAL A 17 4.95 -17.66 3.86
N ASN A 18 5.89 -18.18 3.06
CA ASN A 18 7.32 -18.15 3.34
C ASN A 18 8.04 -17.48 2.17
N LEU A 19 9.06 -16.69 2.48
CA LEU A 19 9.89 -16.03 1.47
C LEU A 19 11.33 -15.87 1.95
N SER A 20 12.26 -16.28 1.10
CA SER A 20 13.70 -16.10 1.29
C SER A 20 14.26 -15.21 0.17
N LEU A 21 15.09 -14.24 0.52
CA LEU A 21 15.77 -13.36 -0.43
C LEU A 21 17.27 -13.67 -0.47
N GLY A 22 17.90 -13.40 -1.62
CA GLY A 22 19.31 -13.72 -1.86
C GLY A 22 19.51 -15.10 -2.50
N ARG A 23 20.77 -15.51 -2.70
CA ARG A 23 21.13 -16.80 -3.32
C ARG A 23 22.25 -17.49 -2.57
N GLY A 24 22.21 -18.82 -2.53
CA GLY A 24 23.25 -19.64 -1.92
C GLY A 24 23.51 -19.28 -0.46
N ALA A 25 24.77 -19.09 -0.07
CA ALA A 25 25.15 -18.77 1.31
C ALA A 25 24.64 -17.42 1.84
N ALA A 26 24.21 -16.53 0.96
CA ALA A 26 23.62 -15.21 1.31
C ALA A 26 22.08 -15.24 1.34
N GLN A 27 21.45 -16.41 1.24
CA GLN A 27 19.99 -16.52 1.33
C GLN A 27 19.53 -16.26 2.77
N VAL A 28 18.56 -15.35 2.91
CA VAL A 28 17.97 -14.99 4.21
C VAL A 28 16.48 -15.26 4.17
N HIS A 29 15.99 -16.06 5.10
CA HIS A 29 14.56 -16.34 5.28
C HIS A 29 13.88 -15.14 5.96
N ILE A 30 13.18 -14.33 5.14
CA ILE A 30 12.59 -13.05 5.55
C ILE A 30 11.20 -13.23 6.13
N LEU A 31 10.31 -13.95 5.44
CA LEU A 31 8.95 -14.23 5.90
C LEU A 31 8.82 -15.70 6.26
N LYS A 32 8.23 -15.99 7.43
CA LYS A 32 8.22 -17.30 8.04
C LYS A 32 6.81 -17.67 8.48
N ASP A 33 6.15 -18.49 7.68
CA ASP A 33 4.82 -19.03 7.97
C ASP A 33 3.81 -17.92 8.29
N ILE A 34 3.70 -16.94 7.38
CA ILE A 34 2.80 -15.81 7.56
C ILE A 34 1.36 -16.25 7.27
N GLY A 35 0.50 -16.07 8.27
CA GLY A 35 -0.95 -16.13 8.18
C GLY A 35 -1.53 -14.75 8.51
N LEU A 36 -2.29 -14.15 7.59
CA LEU A 36 -2.90 -12.82 7.79
C LEU A 36 -4.19 -12.71 6.99
N HIS A 37 -5.23 -12.18 7.62
CA HIS A 37 -6.49 -11.83 6.95
C HIS A 37 -6.78 -10.36 7.18
N ILE A 38 -7.16 -9.64 6.11
CA ILE A 38 -7.58 -8.24 6.16
C ILE A 38 -8.92 -8.14 5.46
N GLY A 39 -9.90 -7.62 6.18
CA GLY A 39 -11.27 -7.43 5.68
C GLY A 39 -11.36 -6.29 4.66
N ARG A 40 -12.42 -6.30 3.87
CA ARG A 40 -12.71 -5.22 2.93
C ARG A 40 -12.99 -3.92 3.68
N GLY A 41 -12.36 -2.82 3.24
CA GLY A 41 -12.51 -1.51 3.88
C GLY A 41 -11.89 -1.43 5.27
N GLU A 42 -11.07 -2.40 5.67
CA GLU A 42 -10.31 -2.36 6.91
C GLU A 42 -9.05 -1.50 6.76
N ALA A 43 -8.69 -0.75 7.81
CA ALA A 43 -7.39 -0.09 7.91
C ALA A 43 -6.50 -0.87 8.89
N VAL A 44 -5.36 -1.35 8.42
CA VAL A 44 -4.40 -2.15 9.20
C VAL A 44 -3.05 -1.46 9.25
N GLY A 45 -2.55 -1.18 10.46
CA GLY A 45 -1.18 -0.75 10.70
C GLY A 45 -0.24 -1.95 10.84
N LEU A 46 0.78 -2.05 10.00
CA LEU A 46 1.82 -3.08 10.08
C LEU A 46 3.07 -2.48 10.72
N VAL A 47 3.38 -2.90 11.93
CA VAL A 47 4.49 -2.37 12.73
C VAL A 47 5.53 -3.44 13.04
N GLY A 48 6.74 -3.02 13.40
CA GLY A 48 7.83 -3.90 13.82
C GLY A 48 9.19 -3.24 13.64
N PRO A 49 10.26 -3.80 14.19
CA PRO A 49 11.61 -3.25 14.06
C PRO A 49 12.09 -3.22 12.61
N SER A 50 13.11 -2.41 12.32
CA SER A 50 13.76 -2.41 11.01
C SER A 50 14.28 -3.82 10.69
N GLY A 51 14.16 -4.26 9.43
CA GLY A 51 14.55 -5.59 8.99
C GLY A 51 13.63 -6.73 9.43
N SER A 52 12.47 -6.46 10.04
CA SER A 52 11.52 -7.53 10.43
C SER A 52 10.77 -8.16 9.27
N GLY A 53 10.83 -7.57 8.05
CA GLY A 53 10.17 -8.08 6.85
C GLY A 53 8.90 -7.31 6.44
N LYS A 54 8.59 -6.14 7.03
CA LYS A 54 7.36 -5.37 6.76
C LYS A 54 7.20 -4.98 5.28
N SER A 55 8.20 -4.31 4.71
CA SER A 55 8.18 -3.92 3.28
C SER A 55 8.11 -5.15 2.36
N THR A 56 8.81 -6.25 2.73
CA THR A 56 8.75 -7.50 1.98
C THR A 56 7.34 -8.11 2.04
N LEU A 57 6.70 -8.11 3.20
CA LEU A 57 5.32 -8.58 3.35
C LEU A 57 4.35 -7.73 2.53
N LEU A 58 4.54 -6.40 2.54
CA LEU A 58 3.77 -5.49 1.71
C LEU A 58 3.96 -5.80 0.21
N MET A 59 5.21 -6.04 -0.25
CA MET A 59 5.49 -6.40 -1.65
C MET A 59 4.82 -7.72 -2.05
N VAL A 60 4.76 -8.71 -1.15
CA VAL A 60 4.04 -9.97 -1.39
C VAL A 60 2.53 -9.72 -1.52
N MET A 61 1.93 -8.93 -0.62
CA MET A 61 0.51 -8.57 -0.69
C MET A 61 0.18 -7.77 -1.96
N ALA A 62 1.12 -6.93 -2.41
CA ALA A 62 0.97 -6.15 -3.65
C ALA A 62 1.27 -6.97 -4.92
N GLY A 63 1.67 -8.24 -4.82
CA GLY A 63 2.05 -9.05 -5.98
C GLY A 63 3.30 -8.55 -6.70
N LEU A 64 4.18 -7.83 -6.00
CA LEU A 64 5.49 -7.38 -6.48
C LEU A 64 6.60 -8.40 -6.19
N GLU A 65 6.38 -9.24 -5.19
CA GLU A 65 7.30 -10.31 -4.80
C GLU A 65 6.52 -11.62 -4.69
N ARG A 66 7.08 -12.72 -5.21
CA ARG A 66 6.47 -14.04 -5.14
C ARG A 66 7.00 -14.81 -3.93
N PRO A 67 6.13 -15.37 -3.09
CA PRO A 67 6.58 -16.22 -2.00
C PRO A 67 7.18 -17.54 -2.52
N ASP A 68 8.09 -18.13 -1.74
CA ASP A 68 8.62 -19.47 -2.00
C ASP A 68 7.53 -20.54 -1.82
N THR A 69 6.69 -20.36 -0.79
CA THR A 69 5.56 -21.26 -0.47
C THR A 69 4.41 -20.47 0.15
N GLY A 70 3.23 -21.10 0.20
CA GLY A 70 2.01 -20.51 0.75
C GLY A 70 1.08 -19.98 -0.32
N VAL A 71 -0.05 -19.41 0.10
CA VAL A 71 -1.09 -18.88 -0.78
C VAL A 71 -1.31 -17.41 -0.48
N VAL A 72 -1.41 -16.60 -1.53
CA VAL A 72 -1.66 -15.15 -1.48
C VAL A 72 -2.95 -14.86 -2.25
N MET A 73 -4.03 -14.67 -1.51
CA MET A 73 -5.33 -14.25 -2.05
C MET A 73 -5.49 -12.75 -1.88
N VAL A 74 -5.77 -12.01 -2.95
CA VAL A 74 -5.99 -10.56 -2.94
C VAL A 74 -7.16 -10.22 -3.84
N ALA A 75 -8.11 -9.44 -3.35
CA ALA A 75 -9.34 -9.08 -4.07
C ALA A 75 -10.02 -10.32 -4.72
N GLY A 76 -10.06 -11.44 -3.99
CA GLY A 76 -10.64 -12.71 -4.45
C GLY A 76 -9.81 -13.51 -5.45
N HIS A 77 -8.58 -13.08 -5.77
CA HIS A 77 -7.70 -13.74 -6.74
C HIS A 77 -6.48 -14.37 -6.08
N ASP A 78 -6.14 -15.59 -6.49
CA ASP A 78 -4.88 -16.26 -6.11
C ASP A 78 -3.74 -15.72 -6.99
N LEU A 79 -2.87 -14.88 -6.42
CA LEU A 79 -1.77 -14.25 -7.15
C LEU A 79 -0.72 -15.26 -7.63
N GLY A 80 -0.61 -16.42 -6.97
CA GLY A 80 0.29 -17.49 -7.37
C GLY A 80 -0.03 -18.11 -8.73
N ARG A 81 -1.26 -17.93 -9.23
CA ARG A 81 -1.73 -18.44 -10.53
C ARG A 81 -1.49 -17.50 -11.70
N PHE A 82 -1.08 -16.25 -11.42
CA PHE A 82 -0.87 -15.26 -12.46
C PHE A 82 0.56 -15.33 -13.00
N ASP A 83 0.71 -15.13 -14.31
CA ASP A 83 1.97 -14.75 -14.91
C ASP A 83 2.30 -13.26 -14.64
N GLU A 84 3.48 -12.79 -15.04
CA GLU A 84 3.90 -11.41 -14.78
C GLU A 84 3.01 -10.37 -15.44
N ASP A 85 2.51 -10.65 -16.65
CA ASP A 85 1.63 -9.74 -17.37
C ASP A 85 0.24 -9.65 -16.71
N ALA A 86 -0.28 -10.79 -16.24
CA ALA A 86 -1.53 -10.83 -15.48
C ALA A 86 -1.38 -10.12 -14.12
N LEU A 87 -0.25 -10.31 -13.41
CA LEU A 87 0.06 -9.59 -12.18
C LEU A 87 0.17 -8.08 -12.40
N ALA A 88 0.83 -7.64 -13.48
CA ALA A 88 0.95 -6.22 -13.79
C ALA A 88 -0.43 -5.59 -14.04
N ARG A 89 -1.30 -6.24 -14.83
CA ARG A 89 -2.67 -5.79 -15.07
C ARG A 89 -3.52 -5.79 -13.79
N PHE A 90 -3.36 -6.83 -12.96
CA PHE A 90 -4.05 -6.93 -11.68
C PHE A 90 -3.66 -5.79 -10.74
N ARG A 91 -2.35 -5.54 -10.55
CA ARG A 91 -1.85 -4.42 -9.74
C ARG A 91 -2.43 -3.09 -10.21
N GLY A 92 -2.33 -2.81 -11.50
CA GLY A 92 -2.82 -1.55 -12.08
C GLY A 92 -4.31 -1.27 -11.85
N ARG A 93 -5.11 -2.31 -11.58
CA ARG A 93 -6.57 -2.18 -11.36
C ARG A 93 -6.97 -2.22 -9.89
N HIS A 94 -6.27 -3.01 -9.07
CA HIS A 94 -6.75 -3.35 -7.73
C HIS A 94 -5.91 -2.76 -6.61
N ILE A 95 -4.65 -2.35 -6.88
CA ILE A 95 -3.70 -1.99 -5.83
C ILE A 95 -3.08 -0.62 -6.12
N GLY A 96 -3.28 0.33 -5.21
CA GLY A 96 -2.51 1.56 -5.15
C GLY A 96 -1.33 1.40 -4.21
N ILE A 97 -0.16 1.89 -4.60
CA ILE A 97 1.06 1.77 -3.79
C ILE A 97 1.67 3.15 -3.57
N VAL A 98 1.94 3.49 -2.31
CA VAL A 98 2.66 4.68 -1.89
C VAL A 98 3.94 4.24 -1.19
N PHE A 99 5.09 4.66 -1.71
CA PHE A 99 6.40 4.35 -1.16
C PHE A 99 7.00 5.54 -0.42
N GLN A 100 7.93 5.29 0.49
CA GLN A 100 8.72 6.30 1.16
C GLN A 100 9.52 7.19 0.20
N SER A 101 10.05 6.63 -0.88
CA SER A 101 10.91 7.33 -1.87
C SER A 101 10.13 7.84 -3.09
N PHE A 102 8.83 8.08 -3.00
CA PHE A 102 7.91 8.62 -4.01
C PHE A 102 7.88 7.83 -5.32
N HIS A 103 9.00 7.41 -5.87
CA HIS A 103 9.19 6.69 -7.15
C HIS A 103 8.47 7.37 -8.31
N LEU A 104 8.60 8.68 -8.40
CA LEU A 104 8.13 9.44 -9.57
C LEU A 104 9.10 9.26 -10.73
N ILE A 105 8.55 9.27 -11.95
CA ILE A 105 9.34 9.23 -13.18
C ILE A 105 9.89 10.64 -13.41
N PRO A 106 11.22 10.85 -13.35
CA PRO A 106 11.81 12.19 -13.31
C PRO A 106 11.58 13.01 -14.58
N THR A 107 11.36 12.34 -15.71
CA THR A 107 11.15 12.94 -17.04
C THR A 107 9.68 13.20 -17.37
N MET A 108 8.78 12.92 -16.42
CA MET A 108 7.35 13.17 -16.54
C MET A 108 6.92 14.26 -15.56
N THR A 109 6.00 15.11 -15.97
CA THR A 109 5.32 16.08 -15.10
C THR A 109 4.51 15.38 -13.99
N ALA A 110 4.02 16.12 -13.01
CA ALA A 110 3.11 15.59 -11.99
C ALA A 110 1.86 14.97 -12.63
N LEU A 111 1.28 15.64 -13.62
CA LEU A 111 0.11 15.15 -14.35
C LEU A 111 0.39 13.84 -15.08
N GLU A 112 1.49 13.76 -15.81
CA GLU A 112 1.92 12.56 -16.55
C GLU A 112 2.25 11.40 -15.60
N ASN A 113 2.90 11.67 -14.45
CA ASN A 113 3.16 10.65 -13.43
C ASN A 113 1.89 10.00 -12.87
N VAL A 114 0.80 10.77 -12.76
CA VAL A 114 -0.50 10.22 -12.32
C VAL A 114 -1.23 9.54 -13.48
N ALA A 115 -1.16 10.11 -14.69
CA ALA A 115 -1.89 9.61 -15.86
C ALA A 115 -1.33 8.29 -16.41
N VAL A 116 0.01 8.08 -16.36
CA VAL A 116 0.67 6.96 -17.05
C VAL A 116 0.09 5.59 -16.67
N GLY A 117 -0.23 5.37 -15.38
CA GLY A 117 -0.84 4.11 -14.93
C GLY A 117 -2.25 3.90 -15.50
N LEU A 118 -3.01 4.98 -15.65
CA LEU A 118 -4.35 4.96 -16.24
C LEU A 118 -4.30 4.70 -17.75
N GLU A 119 -3.35 5.32 -18.45
CA GLU A 119 -3.15 5.09 -19.91
C GLU A 119 -2.76 3.64 -20.18
N LEU A 120 -1.81 3.08 -19.42
CA LEU A 120 -1.41 1.67 -19.53
C LEU A 120 -2.57 0.72 -19.21
N GLY A 121 -3.49 1.15 -18.35
CA GLY A 121 -4.74 0.45 -18.04
C GLY A 121 -5.84 0.61 -19.12
N GLY A 122 -5.61 1.41 -20.16
CA GLY A 122 -6.56 1.66 -21.25
C GLY A 122 -7.68 2.64 -20.89
N CYS A 123 -7.47 3.51 -19.91
CA CYS A 123 -8.44 4.52 -19.49
C CYS A 123 -8.50 5.66 -20.51
N ALA A 124 -9.64 5.89 -21.13
CA ALA A 124 -9.79 6.89 -22.19
C ALA A 124 -9.69 8.35 -21.65
N ASP A 125 -10.06 8.58 -20.39
CA ASP A 125 -10.03 9.88 -19.70
C ASP A 125 -8.86 9.99 -18.69
N ALA A 126 -7.72 9.33 -18.99
CA ALA A 126 -6.58 9.21 -18.08
C ALA A 126 -6.10 10.56 -17.54
N PHE A 127 -5.87 11.54 -18.41
CA PHE A 127 -5.40 12.88 -18.02
C PHE A 127 -6.44 13.67 -17.24
N GLU A 128 -7.72 13.55 -17.58
CA GLU A 128 -8.79 14.23 -16.83
C GLU A 128 -8.91 13.64 -15.41
N ARG A 129 -8.81 12.32 -15.27
CA ARG A 129 -8.78 11.65 -13.96
C ARG A 129 -7.56 12.06 -13.16
N ALA A 130 -6.39 12.02 -13.78
CA ALA A 130 -5.13 12.45 -13.16
C ALA A 130 -5.23 13.90 -12.66
N ALA A 131 -5.79 14.80 -13.45
CA ALA A 131 -5.99 16.19 -13.07
C ALA A 131 -6.92 16.33 -11.86
N ARG A 132 -8.04 15.58 -11.81
CA ARG A 132 -8.95 15.56 -10.66
C ARG A 132 -8.27 15.05 -9.39
N GLU A 133 -7.46 13.99 -9.50
CA GLU A 133 -6.74 13.45 -8.33
C GLU A 133 -5.67 14.41 -7.81
N LEU A 134 -4.95 15.12 -8.70
CA LEU A 134 -4.02 16.17 -8.30
C LEU A 134 -4.73 17.33 -7.60
N ASP A 135 -5.92 17.71 -8.05
CA ASP A 135 -6.73 18.72 -7.37
C ASP A 135 -7.14 18.27 -5.97
N ALA A 136 -7.56 17.00 -5.83
CA ALA A 136 -7.97 16.43 -4.55
C ALA A 136 -6.84 16.43 -3.52
N VAL A 137 -5.59 16.33 -3.96
CA VAL A 137 -4.41 16.43 -3.07
C VAL A 137 -3.82 17.85 -2.99
N GLY A 138 -4.51 18.86 -3.54
CA GLY A 138 -4.10 20.27 -3.46
C GLY A 138 -2.96 20.67 -4.40
N LEU A 139 -2.80 19.98 -5.54
CA LEU A 139 -1.71 20.22 -6.50
C LEU A 139 -2.17 20.74 -7.86
N ARG A 140 -3.33 21.44 -7.93
CA ARG A 140 -3.85 22.03 -9.16
C ARG A 140 -2.81 22.84 -9.92
N GLU A 141 -2.11 23.74 -9.21
CA GLU A 141 -1.12 24.66 -9.79
C GLU A 141 0.25 24.02 -10.02
N ARG A 142 0.40 22.73 -9.71
CA ARG A 142 1.65 21.97 -9.83
C ARG A 142 1.60 20.88 -10.90
N ARG A 143 0.52 20.78 -11.67
CA ARG A 143 0.29 19.71 -12.65
C ARG A 143 1.40 19.57 -13.68
N ASP A 144 1.93 20.70 -14.15
CA ASP A 144 2.92 20.76 -15.21
C ASP A 144 4.38 20.79 -14.69
N HIS A 145 4.57 20.69 -13.37
CA HIS A 145 5.91 20.67 -12.76
C HIS A 145 6.52 19.28 -12.83
N TYR A 146 7.82 19.22 -13.07
CA TYR A 146 8.63 18.00 -12.97
C TYR A 146 8.95 17.69 -11.51
N PRO A 147 9.26 16.42 -11.15
CA PRO A 147 9.62 16.05 -9.78
C PRO A 147 10.73 16.89 -9.16
N ALA A 148 11.73 17.32 -9.94
CA ALA A 148 12.82 18.16 -9.48
C ALA A 148 12.40 19.58 -9.05
N GLU A 149 11.23 20.03 -9.49
CA GLU A 149 10.65 21.36 -9.18
C GLU A 149 9.66 21.30 -7.99
N LEU A 150 9.40 20.09 -7.47
CA LEU A 150 8.46 19.84 -6.38
C LEU A 150 9.18 19.60 -5.06
N SER A 151 8.66 20.15 -3.97
CA SER A 151 9.08 19.78 -2.62
C SER A 151 8.82 18.30 -2.32
N GLY A 152 9.46 17.72 -1.32
CA GLY A 152 9.24 16.33 -0.90
C GLY A 152 7.78 16.02 -0.60
N GLY A 153 7.09 16.93 0.10
CA GLY A 153 5.66 16.80 0.39
C GLY A 153 4.77 16.89 -0.85
N GLU A 154 5.13 17.73 -1.83
CA GLU A 154 4.41 17.79 -3.11
C GLU A 154 4.64 16.51 -3.92
N GLN A 155 5.87 15.98 -3.96
CA GLN A 155 6.18 14.70 -4.61
C GLN A 155 5.39 13.55 -3.98
N GLN A 156 5.27 13.51 -2.66
CA GLN A 156 4.49 12.48 -1.97
C GLN A 156 2.99 12.61 -2.26
N ARG A 157 2.45 13.84 -2.37
CA ARG A 157 1.07 14.05 -2.81
C ARG A 157 0.85 13.59 -4.26
N VAL A 158 1.81 13.79 -5.17
CA VAL A 158 1.74 13.22 -6.53
C VAL A 158 1.73 11.69 -6.48
N ALA A 159 2.60 11.07 -5.65
CA ALA A 159 2.62 9.62 -5.50
C ALA A 159 1.30 9.07 -4.93
N LEU A 160 0.69 9.79 -3.99
CA LEU A 160 -0.63 9.44 -3.44
C LEU A 160 -1.74 9.58 -4.50
N ALA A 161 -1.77 10.69 -5.26
CA ALA A 161 -2.71 10.88 -6.36
C ALA A 161 -2.58 9.76 -7.40
N ARG A 162 -1.34 9.40 -7.78
CA ARG A 162 -1.06 8.27 -8.69
C ARG A 162 -1.61 6.94 -8.16
N ALA A 163 -1.43 6.68 -6.86
CA ALA A 163 -1.91 5.45 -6.23
C ALA A 163 -3.45 5.39 -6.17
N LEU A 164 -4.12 6.53 -6.00
CA LEU A 164 -5.58 6.62 -5.88
C LEU A 164 -6.32 6.77 -7.23
N ALA A 165 -5.63 7.24 -8.27
CA ALA A 165 -6.24 7.50 -9.58
C ALA A 165 -6.95 6.30 -10.22
N PRO A 166 -6.46 5.05 -10.12
CA PRO A 166 -7.18 3.88 -10.61
C PRO A 166 -8.42 3.51 -9.78
N GLN A 167 -8.67 4.17 -8.65
CA GLN A 167 -9.70 3.82 -7.66
C GLN A 167 -9.51 2.37 -7.15
N PRO A 168 -8.34 2.06 -6.58
CA PRO A 168 -8.00 0.70 -6.21
C PRO A 168 -8.86 0.20 -5.03
N ALA A 169 -9.11 -1.11 -4.98
CA ALA A 169 -9.75 -1.75 -3.82
C ALA A 169 -8.83 -1.74 -2.59
N ILE A 170 -7.52 -1.73 -2.82
CA ILE A 170 -6.50 -1.82 -1.78
C ILE A 170 -5.47 -0.70 -1.98
N LEU A 171 -5.18 0.01 -0.90
CA LEU A 171 -4.10 1.00 -0.82
C LEU A 171 -3.05 0.49 0.16
N VAL A 172 -1.83 0.32 -0.30
CA VAL A 172 -0.68 -0.02 0.54
C VAL A 172 0.28 1.15 0.62
N ALA A 173 0.75 1.48 1.81
CA ALA A 173 1.67 2.59 2.04
C ALA A 173 2.86 2.12 2.88
N ASP A 174 4.07 2.24 2.35
CA ASP A 174 5.31 1.86 3.03
C ASP A 174 6.03 3.11 3.50
N GLU A 175 6.00 3.37 4.82
CA GLU A 175 6.62 4.52 5.48
C GLU A 175 6.34 5.86 4.75
N PRO A 176 5.06 6.21 4.47
CA PRO A 176 4.71 7.29 3.53
C PRO A 176 5.17 8.68 3.97
N THR A 177 5.63 8.83 5.21
CA THR A 177 6.10 10.11 5.78
C THR A 177 7.58 10.08 6.17
N GLY A 178 8.28 8.96 5.95
CA GLY A 178 9.64 8.75 6.46
C GLY A 178 10.72 9.73 5.92
N ASN A 179 10.44 10.44 4.83
CA ASN A 179 11.34 11.44 4.22
C ASN A 179 10.82 12.88 4.38
N LEU A 180 9.82 13.13 5.24
CA LEU A 180 9.15 14.41 5.40
C LEU A 180 9.32 14.95 6.82
N ASP A 181 9.21 16.26 6.97
CA ASP A 181 9.04 16.88 8.28
C ASP A 181 7.66 16.54 8.87
N GLU A 182 7.52 16.68 10.19
CA GLU A 182 6.33 16.26 10.94
C GLU A 182 5.04 16.92 10.41
N ALA A 183 5.05 18.24 10.14
CA ALA A 183 3.87 18.98 9.70
C ALA A 183 3.43 18.55 8.30
N THR A 184 4.39 18.40 7.38
CA THR A 184 4.13 17.90 6.02
C THR A 184 3.66 16.45 6.06
N GLY A 185 4.28 15.61 6.90
CA GLY A 185 3.91 14.21 7.10
C GLY A 185 2.47 14.07 7.57
N GLN A 186 2.02 14.87 8.54
CA GLN A 186 0.64 14.82 9.03
C GLN A 186 -0.36 15.08 7.90
N GLY A 187 -0.09 16.07 7.02
CA GLY A 187 -0.95 16.34 5.86
C GLY A 187 -1.05 15.16 4.87
N ILE A 188 0.01 14.38 4.70
CA ILE A 188 -0.01 13.16 3.88
C ILE A 188 -0.87 12.08 4.54
N ILE A 189 -0.73 11.89 5.83
CA ILE A 189 -1.53 10.92 6.61
C ILE A 189 -3.01 11.27 6.55
N ASP A 190 -3.37 12.53 6.72
CA ASP A 190 -4.76 12.99 6.64
C ASP A 190 -5.38 12.69 5.27
N LEU A 191 -4.64 12.97 4.17
CA LEU A 191 -5.06 12.64 2.81
C LEU A 191 -5.21 11.12 2.58
N LEU A 192 -4.29 10.34 3.13
CA LEU A 192 -4.32 8.87 3.01
C LEU A 192 -5.54 8.27 3.70
N PHE A 193 -5.82 8.70 4.94
CA PHE A 193 -7.01 8.26 5.68
C PHE A 193 -8.31 8.84 5.09
N ALA A 194 -8.31 10.05 4.54
CA ALA A 194 -9.45 10.59 3.82
C ALA A 194 -9.78 9.72 2.59
N GLY A 195 -8.76 9.41 1.76
CA GLY A 195 -8.92 8.52 0.61
C GLY A 195 -9.46 7.13 0.99
N HIS A 196 -8.95 6.54 2.09
CA HIS A 196 -9.46 5.28 2.63
C HIS A 196 -10.95 5.39 3.02
N ARG A 197 -11.34 6.39 3.82
CA ARG A 197 -12.72 6.52 4.32
C ARG A 197 -13.73 6.85 3.22
N GLU A 198 -13.39 7.80 2.35
CA GLU A 198 -14.31 8.31 1.33
C GLU A 198 -14.56 7.29 0.21
N ARG A 199 -13.57 6.44 -0.09
CA ARG A 199 -13.64 5.45 -1.18
C ARG A 199 -13.92 4.04 -0.70
N GLY A 200 -13.92 3.80 0.62
CA GLY A 200 -14.06 2.44 1.20
C GLY A 200 -12.89 1.53 0.83
N THR A 201 -11.72 2.10 0.52
CA THR A 201 -10.53 1.35 0.12
C THR A 201 -9.92 0.64 1.33
N THR A 202 -9.53 -0.61 1.20
CA THR A 202 -8.76 -1.33 2.24
C THR A 202 -7.36 -0.73 2.35
N LEU A 203 -6.93 -0.35 3.57
CA LEU A 203 -5.65 0.30 3.80
C LEU A 203 -4.68 -0.61 4.56
N VAL A 204 -3.46 -0.77 4.04
CA VAL A 204 -2.34 -1.36 4.77
C VAL A 204 -1.23 -0.32 4.91
N LEU A 205 -1.02 0.15 6.13
CA LEU A 205 -0.02 1.17 6.46
C LEU A 205 1.16 0.54 7.19
N VAL A 206 2.32 0.48 6.53
CA VAL A 206 3.59 0.14 7.17
C VAL A 206 4.19 1.39 7.77
N THR A 207 4.44 1.36 9.07
CA THR A 207 5.09 2.47 9.78
C THR A 207 5.82 1.99 11.02
N HIS A 208 6.84 2.72 11.43
CA HIS A 208 7.47 2.59 12.74
C HIS A 208 6.85 3.53 13.78
N ASP A 209 6.01 4.46 13.38
CA ASP A 209 5.29 5.37 14.26
C ASP A 209 4.05 4.70 14.85
N ALA A 210 4.08 4.51 16.18
CA ALA A 210 2.98 3.87 16.90
C ALA A 210 1.70 4.70 16.91
N ALA A 211 1.80 6.05 16.86
CA ALA A 211 0.63 6.93 16.83
C ALA A 211 -0.10 6.82 15.47
N LEU A 212 0.66 6.78 14.37
CA LEU A 212 0.08 6.56 13.03
C LEU A 212 -0.56 5.17 12.92
N ALA A 213 0.10 4.14 13.43
CA ALA A 213 -0.46 2.79 13.44
C ALA A 213 -1.74 2.70 14.29
N ALA A 214 -1.81 3.43 15.41
CA ALA A 214 -3.00 3.48 16.26
C ALA A 214 -4.20 4.17 15.58
N GLY A 215 -3.97 5.00 14.57
CA GLY A 215 -5.02 5.56 13.70
C GLY A 215 -5.70 4.53 12.80
N CYS A 216 -5.08 3.35 12.62
CA CYS A 216 -5.69 2.21 11.94
C CYS A 216 -6.63 1.45 12.89
N GLY A 217 -7.66 0.79 12.34
CA GLY A 217 -8.61 0.01 13.14
C GLY A 217 -7.98 -1.21 13.82
N ARG A 218 -6.87 -1.73 13.27
CA ARG A 218 -6.12 -2.87 13.82
C ARG A 218 -4.62 -2.70 13.57
N VAL A 219 -3.82 -3.16 14.53
CA VAL A 219 -2.35 -3.18 14.42
C VAL A 219 -1.85 -4.63 14.39
N VAL A 220 -1.05 -4.94 13.36
CA VAL A 220 -0.36 -6.21 13.19
C VAL A 220 1.13 -6.01 13.47
N ARG A 221 1.70 -6.81 14.36
CA ARG A 221 3.11 -6.73 14.71
C ARG A 221 3.91 -7.80 13.99
N LEU A 222 4.94 -7.40 13.25
CA LEU A 222 5.87 -8.30 12.59
C LEU A 222 7.22 -8.28 13.30
N ARG A 223 7.72 -9.44 13.72
CA ARG A 223 9.02 -9.58 14.36
C ARG A 223 9.76 -10.79 13.81
N SER A 224 11.00 -10.58 13.37
CA SER A 224 11.85 -11.65 12.83
C SER A 224 11.19 -12.52 11.77
N GLY A 225 10.37 -11.89 10.91
CA GLY A 225 9.65 -12.55 9.82
C GLY A 225 8.39 -13.30 10.22
N ARG A 226 7.88 -13.12 11.45
CA ARG A 226 6.63 -13.74 11.93
C ARG A 226 5.65 -12.69 12.43
N ILE A 227 4.36 -12.94 12.25
CA ILE A 227 3.33 -12.14 12.91
C ILE A 227 3.26 -12.57 14.37
N GLU A 228 3.37 -11.59 15.28
CA GLU A 228 3.16 -11.84 16.72
C GLU A 228 1.67 -12.09 16.97
N PRO A 229 1.32 -13.06 17.82
CA PRO A 229 -0.06 -13.24 18.24
C PRO A 229 -0.62 -11.95 18.82
N HIS A 230 -1.87 -11.63 18.49
CA HIS A 230 -2.55 -10.48 19.08
C HIS A 230 -2.79 -10.76 20.58
N GLU A 231 -2.01 -10.13 21.46
CA GLU A 231 -2.35 -10.11 22.87
C GLU A 231 -3.53 -9.14 23.04
N PRO A 232 -4.70 -9.59 23.49
CA PRO A 232 -5.77 -8.65 23.86
C PRO A 232 -5.25 -7.78 25.00
N HIS A 233 -5.23 -6.47 24.80
CA HIS A 233 -4.87 -5.54 25.86
C HIS A 233 -5.78 -5.81 27.05
N GLY A 234 -5.20 -6.38 28.12
CA GLY A 234 -5.86 -6.51 29.39
C GLY A 234 -6.24 -5.12 29.89
N HIS A 235 -7.53 -4.89 30.06
CA HIS A 235 -8.02 -3.76 30.80
C HIS A 235 -7.49 -3.88 32.24
N ALA A 236 -6.56 -3.00 32.61
CA ALA A 236 -6.21 -2.74 33.98
C ALA A 236 -7.00 -1.53 34.50
#